data_10cb737bc0b5213ef21267a05786f5ee
#
_entry.id   10cb737bc0b5213ef21267a05786f5ee
#
_cell.length_a   1.000
_cell.length_b   1.000
_cell.length_c   1.000
_cell.angle_alpha   90.00
_cell.angle_beta   90.00
_cell.angle_gamma   90.00
#
_symmetry.space_group_name_H-M   'P 1'
#
loop_
_entity.id
_entity.type
_entity.pdbx_description
1 polymer ?
#
loop_
_entity_poly.entity_id
_entity_poly.type
_entity_poly.pdbx_seq_one_letter_code
_entity_poly.pdbx_strand_id
1 'polypeptide(L)'
;MSAVTPIMFAEMRHAMVISQLRPDGVSDPRVIAAMETVPREDFVSDDRRATAYADRLIPMPDGRGINPPMVTGRLFTEAQVAANDRLLIIGAASGYTAAVAAHLTDSVTSIATDAPVEGMYDVIYIDGAVEHLPNDIASHLTPRGRIVTGLVEAGVTRLAIGRAAGNGFGLIAFMDAEMVVLPEYARPPAFVF
;
A
#
# COMPACT_ATOMS: atom_id res chain seq x y z
N MET A 1 -21.96 -19.76 15.59
CA MET A 1 -21.66 -19.01 14.36
C MET A 1 -21.06 -19.98 13.37
N SER A 2 -21.64 -20.11 12.15
CA SER A 2 -21.06 -21.02 11.15
C SER A 2 -19.70 -20.50 10.69
N ALA A 3 -18.71 -21.41 10.58
CA ALA A 3 -17.39 -21.05 10.07
C ALA A 3 -17.52 -20.58 8.59
N VAL A 4 -16.80 -19.51 8.22
CA VAL A 4 -16.74 -19.05 6.84
C VAL A 4 -15.95 -20.07 6.02
N THR A 5 -16.51 -20.54 4.93
CA THR A 5 -15.92 -21.57 4.07
C THR A 5 -15.03 -20.96 2.99
N PRO A 6 -14.10 -21.72 2.37
CA PRO A 6 -13.29 -21.23 1.24
C PRO A 6 -14.13 -20.67 0.08
N ILE A 7 -15.29 -21.25 -0.20
CA ILE A 7 -16.20 -20.78 -1.25
C ILE A 7 -16.73 -19.39 -0.88
N MET A 8 -17.15 -19.18 0.37
CA MET A 8 -17.63 -17.88 0.85
C MET A 8 -16.51 -16.80 0.77
N PHE A 9 -15.27 -17.14 1.04
CA PHE A 9 -14.16 -16.18 0.88
C PHE A 9 -13.95 -15.80 -0.58
N ALA A 10 -14.06 -16.72 -1.51
CA ALA A 10 -13.98 -16.41 -2.94
C ALA A 10 -15.13 -15.49 -3.39
N GLU A 11 -16.35 -15.71 -2.90
CA GLU A 11 -17.49 -14.82 -3.15
C GLU A 11 -17.30 -13.44 -2.55
N MET A 12 -16.80 -13.34 -1.32
CA MET A 12 -16.50 -12.07 -0.66
C MET A 12 -15.39 -11.30 -1.42
N ARG A 13 -14.36 -11.98 -1.90
CA ARG A 13 -13.29 -11.40 -2.72
C ARG A 13 -13.82 -10.86 -4.04
N HIS A 14 -14.64 -11.61 -4.72
CA HIS A 14 -15.31 -11.17 -5.93
C HIS A 14 -16.22 -9.96 -5.67
N ALA A 15 -17.02 -9.99 -4.59
CA ALA A 15 -17.84 -8.86 -4.18
C ALA A 15 -17.01 -7.60 -3.89
N MET A 16 -15.86 -7.72 -3.22
CA MET A 16 -14.93 -6.62 -3.01
C MET A 16 -14.51 -5.98 -4.34
N VAL A 17 -14.15 -6.78 -5.35
CA VAL A 17 -13.77 -6.26 -6.67
C VAL A 17 -14.88 -5.45 -7.32
N ILE A 18 -16.11 -5.96 -7.28
CA ILE A 18 -17.25 -5.34 -7.96
C ILE A 18 -17.79 -4.13 -7.20
N SER A 19 -17.92 -4.24 -5.87
CA SER A 19 -18.64 -3.24 -5.06
C SER A 19 -17.75 -2.21 -4.37
N GLN A 20 -16.41 -2.43 -4.35
CA GLN A 20 -15.45 -1.53 -3.72
C GLN A 20 -14.40 -1.08 -4.74
N LEU A 21 -13.57 -1.99 -5.26
CA LEU A 21 -12.39 -1.62 -6.05
C LEU A 21 -12.76 -0.86 -7.33
N ARG A 22 -13.68 -1.39 -8.14
CA ARG A 22 -14.09 -0.76 -9.41
C ARG A 22 -14.78 0.58 -9.22
N PRO A 23 -15.79 0.73 -8.33
CA PRO A 23 -16.43 2.03 -8.06
C PRO A 23 -15.46 3.09 -7.55
N ASP A 24 -14.47 2.69 -6.74
CA ASP A 24 -13.47 3.60 -6.15
C ASP A 24 -12.26 3.84 -7.07
N GLY A 25 -12.39 3.46 -8.36
CA GLY A 25 -11.44 3.83 -9.40
C GLY A 25 -10.18 2.96 -9.49
N VAL A 26 -10.18 1.73 -8.94
CA VAL A 26 -9.19 0.73 -9.28
C VAL A 26 -9.47 0.24 -10.70
N SER A 27 -8.72 0.75 -11.67
CA SER A 27 -9.00 0.58 -13.11
C SER A 27 -7.98 -0.29 -13.85
N ASP A 28 -6.79 -0.54 -13.29
CA ASP A 28 -5.81 -1.45 -13.92
C ASP A 28 -6.32 -2.90 -13.83
N PRO A 29 -6.58 -3.56 -14.96
CA PRO A 29 -7.10 -4.94 -14.95
C PRO A 29 -6.12 -5.94 -14.34
N ARG A 30 -4.81 -5.66 -14.35
CA ARG A 30 -3.79 -6.53 -13.73
C ARG A 30 -3.86 -6.42 -12.21
N VAL A 31 -4.06 -5.21 -11.68
CA VAL A 31 -4.26 -4.98 -10.24
C VAL A 31 -5.53 -5.68 -9.77
N ILE A 32 -6.63 -5.54 -10.52
CA ILE A 32 -7.89 -6.23 -10.22
C ILE A 32 -7.69 -7.75 -10.20
N ALA A 33 -7.06 -8.31 -11.26
CA ALA A 33 -6.82 -9.75 -11.34
C ALA A 33 -5.92 -10.26 -10.19
N ALA A 34 -4.87 -9.50 -9.84
CA ALA A 34 -4.01 -9.82 -8.71
C ALA A 34 -4.79 -9.86 -7.39
N MET A 35 -5.59 -8.83 -7.11
CA MET A 35 -6.38 -8.75 -5.88
C MET A 35 -7.55 -9.75 -5.84
N GLU A 36 -8.04 -10.19 -6.99
CA GLU A 36 -9.03 -11.27 -7.09
C GLU A 36 -8.40 -12.66 -6.88
N THR A 37 -7.09 -12.78 -7.14
CA THR A 37 -6.35 -14.04 -6.98
C THR A 37 -5.83 -14.22 -5.55
N VAL A 38 -5.27 -13.17 -4.95
CA VAL A 38 -4.61 -13.24 -3.63
C VAL A 38 -5.64 -13.35 -2.50
N PRO A 39 -5.63 -14.43 -1.69
CA PRO A 39 -6.59 -14.64 -0.61
C PRO A 39 -6.25 -13.75 0.60
N ARG A 40 -6.85 -12.56 0.66
CA ARG A 40 -6.58 -11.56 1.71
C ARG A 40 -6.85 -12.10 3.13
N GLU A 41 -7.80 -13.03 3.27
CA GLU A 41 -8.12 -13.71 4.53
C GLU A 41 -6.96 -14.51 5.13
N ASP A 42 -5.93 -14.85 4.35
CA ASP A 42 -4.75 -15.56 4.82
C ASP A 42 -3.68 -14.62 5.42
N PHE A 43 -3.87 -13.30 5.27
CA PHE A 43 -2.95 -12.26 5.76
C PHE A 43 -3.47 -11.53 7.00
N VAL A 44 -4.58 -11.96 7.56
CA VAL A 44 -5.17 -11.43 8.79
C VAL A 44 -5.22 -12.52 9.86
N SER A 45 -5.34 -12.13 11.13
CA SER A 45 -5.55 -13.08 12.22
C SER A 45 -6.90 -13.82 12.07
N ASP A 46 -7.02 -15.02 12.64
CA ASP A 46 -8.20 -15.88 12.49
C ASP A 46 -9.50 -15.19 12.90
N ASP A 47 -9.47 -14.37 13.95
CA ASP A 47 -10.63 -13.60 14.43
C ASP A 47 -11.05 -12.48 13.46
N ARG A 48 -10.18 -12.10 12.52
CA ARG A 48 -10.42 -11.06 11.50
C ARG A 48 -10.76 -11.60 10.13
N ARG A 49 -10.60 -12.90 9.87
CA ARG A 49 -10.84 -13.50 8.54
C ARG A 49 -12.21 -13.18 7.98
N ALA A 50 -13.26 -13.18 8.80
CA ALA A 50 -14.62 -12.87 8.36
C ALA A 50 -14.80 -11.40 7.89
N THR A 51 -13.89 -10.52 8.24
CA THR A 51 -13.92 -9.09 7.86
C THR A 51 -12.77 -8.68 6.94
N ALA A 52 -11.98 -9.64 6.44
CA ALA A 52 -10.81 -9.39 5.61
C ALA A 52 -11.10 -8.56 4.35
N TYR A 53 -12.32 -8.67 3.83
CA TYR A 53 -12.76 -7.99 2.59
C TYR A 53 -13.58 -6.72 2.84
N ALA A 54 -13.76 -6.30 4.11
CA ALA A 54 -14.38 -5.01 4.40
C ALA A 54 -13.41 -3.87 4.03
N ASP A 55 -13.93 -2.81 3.42
CA ASP A 55 -13.11 -1.64 3.03
C ASP A 55 -12.82 -0.75 4.23
N ARG A 56 -11.98 -1.25 5.09
CA ARG A 56 -11.51 -0.57 6.31
C ARG A 56 -10.14 -1.08 6.72
N LEU A 57 -9.47 -0.30 7.55
CA LEU A 57 -8.23 -0.69 8.21
C LEU A 57 -8.47 -1.86 9.16
N ILE A 58 -7.62 -2.88 9.08
CA ILE A 58 -7.63 -4.04 9.98
C ILE A 58 -6.43 -3.94 10.90
N PRO A 59 -6.62 -3.71 12.22
CA PRO A 59 -5.51 -3.67 13.16
C PRO A 59 -4.88 -5.05 13.31
N MET A 60 -3.54 -5.07 13.43
CA MET A 60 -2.73 -6.25 13.66
C MET A 60 -2.28 -6.32 15.13
N PRO A 61 -1.98 -7.53 15.65
CA PRO A 61 -1.57 -7.70 17.06
C PRO A 61 -0.29 -6.94 17.45
N ASP A 62 0.57 -6.64 16.49
CA ASP A 62 1.83 -5.90 16.67
C ASP A 62 1.65 -4.37 16.68
N GLY A 63 0.42 -3.88 16.71
CA GLY A 63 0.10 -2.44 16.69
C GLY A 63 0.11 -1.81 15.30
N ARG A 64 0.48 -2.57 14.28
CA ARG A 64 0.38 -2.16 12.87
C ARG A 64 -1.02 -2.46 12.31
N GLY A 65 -1.21 -2.39 11.03
CA GLY A 65 -2.49 -2.70 10.40
C GLY A 65 -2.34 -3.06 8.94
N ILE A 66 -3.41 -3.60 8.39
CA ILE A 66 -3.55 -3.81 6.94
C ILE A 66 -4.46 -2.72 6.41
N ASN A 67 -3.99 -2.00 5.40
CA ASN A 67 -4.75 -0.93 4.76
C ASN A 67 -6.03 -1.46 4.10
N PRO A 68 -7.08 -0.63 3.94
CA PRO A 68 -8.28 -1.00 3.19
C PRO A 68 -7.94 -1.56 1.80
N PRO A 69 -8.70 -2.50 1.25
CA PRO A 69 -8.46 -3.04 -0.09
C PRO A 69 -8.42 -1.97 -1.18
N MET A 70 -9.32 -0.98 -1.11
CA MET A 70 -9.37 0.14 -2.03
C MET A 70 -8.04 0.90 -2.06
N VAL A 71 -7.43 1.15 -0.91
CA VAL A 71 -6.13 1.85 -0.79
C VAL A 71 -5.04 1.10 -1.55
N THR A 72 -4.90 -0.22 -1.29
CA THR A 72 -3.92 -1.06 -1.97
C THR A 72 -4.12 -1.02 -3.49
N GLY A 73 -5.36 -1.19 -3.95
CA GLY A 73 -5.71 -1.17 -5.36
C GLY A 73 -5.47 0.18 -6.04
N ARG A 74 -5.81 1.29 -5.36
CA ARG A 74 -5.59 2.65 -5.88
C ARG A 74 -4.11 2.98 -6.01
N LEU A 75 -3.31 2.69 -4.98
CA LEU A 75 -1.87 2.96 -5.02
C LEU A 75 -1.18 2.16 -6.12
N PHE A 76 -1.51 0.89 -6.33
CA PHE A 76 -0.96 0.11 -7.45
C PHE A 76 -1.45 0.61 -8.82
N THR A 77 -2.70 1.04 -8.92
CA THR A 77 -3.24 1.63 -10.16
C THR A 77 -2.48 2.91 -10.54
N GLU A 78 -2.25 3.83 -9.57
CA GLU A 78 -1.49 5.05 -9.80
C GLU A 78 0.00 4.80 -10.02
N ALA A 79 0.55 3.77 -9.37
CA ALA A 79 1.93 3.36 -9.57
C ALA A 79 2.18 2.84 -10.99
N GLN A 80 1.18 2.30 -11.68
CA GLN A 80 1.31 1.75 -13.04
C GLN A 80 2.50 0.79 -13.15
N VAL A 81 2.58 -0.19 -12.24
CA VAL A 81 3.70 -1.14 -12.15
C VAL A 81 3.83 -1.91 -13.46
N ALA A 82 4.99 -1.84 -14.11
CA ALA A 82 5.30 -2.64 -15.28
C ALA A 82 5.89 -4.01 -14.89
N ALA A 83 5.76 -5.01 -15.76
CA ALA A 83 6.23 -6.38 -15.46
C ALA A 83 7.74 -6.46 -15.18
N ASN A 84 8.53 -5.55 -15.72
CA ASN A 84 9.98 -5.48 -15.54
C ASN A 84 10.42 -4.42 -14.52
N ASP A 85 9.49 -3.75 -13.83
CA ASP A 85 9.85 -2.80 -12.77
C ASP A 85 10.44 -3.52 -11.56
N ARG A 86 11.48 -2.94 -10.98
CA ARG A 86 11.97 -3.31 -9.66
C ARG A 86 11.14 -2.57 -8.62
N LEU A 87 10.36 -3.30 -7.86
CA LEU A 87 9.44 -2.77 -6.86
C LEU A 87 10.00 -3.00 -5.46
N LEU A 88 10.14 -1.91 -4.69
CA LEU A 88 10.38 -1.95 -3.25
C LEU A 88 9.08 -1.69 -2.51
N ILE A 89 8.78 -2.53 -1.52
CA ILE A 89 7.69 -2.30 -0.55
C ILE A 89 8.32 -2.05 0.82
N ILE A 90 7.95 -0.94 1.43
CA ILE A 90 8.39 -0.56 2.78
C ILE A 90 7.19 -0.65 3.72
N GLY A 91 7.34 -1.39 4.82
CA GLY A 91 6.33 -1.45 5.87
C GLY A 91 5.21 -2.48 5.67
N ALA A 92 5.32 -3.40 4.72
CA ALA A 92 4.32 -4.45 4.45
C ALA A 92 4.11 -5.39 5.65
N ALA A 93 3.37 -4.93 6.65
CA ALA A 93 3.21 -5.61 7.94
C ALA A 93 2.64 -7.02 7.83
N SER A 94 1.69 -7.23 6.89
CA SER A 94 1.00 -8.52 6.73
C SER A 94 1.56 -9.38 5.59
N GLY A 95 2.32 -8.79 4.67
CA GLY A 95 2.73 -9.42 3.43
C GLY A 95 1.67 -9.41 2.31
N TYR A 96 0.45 -8.94 2.56
CA TYR A 96 -0.61 -8.89 1.55
C TYR A 96 -0.22 -8.03 0.33
N THR A 97 0.28 -6.84 0.58
CA THR A 97 0.73 -5.91 -0.48
C THR A 97 1.84 -6.52 -1.34
N ALA A 98 2.77 -7.25 -0.70
CA ALA A 98 3.84 -7.96 -1.42
C ALA A 98 3.29 -9.13 -2.26
N ALA A 99 2.30 -9.86 -1.74
CA ALA A 99 1.65 -10.93 -2.48
C ALA A 99 0.90 -10.42 -3.72
N VAL A 100 0.19 -9.29 -3.60
CA VAL A 100 -0.44 -8.63 -4.76
C VAL A 100 0.63 -8.14 -5.76
N ALA A 101 1.70 -7.52 -5.28
CA ALA A 101 2.80 -7.01 -6.10
C ALA A 101 3.46 -8.11 -6.95
N ALA A 102 3.61 -9.33 -6.41
CA ALA A 102 4.20 -10.47 -7.10
C ALA A 102 3.40 -10.93 -8.34
N HIS A 103 2.14 -10.51 -8.48
CA HIS A 103 1.36 -10.70 -9.70
C HIS A 103 1.53 -9.56 -10.73
N LEU A 104 2.20 -8.47 -10.36
CA LEU A 104 2.39 -7.30 -11.22
C LEU A 104 3.80 -7.24 -11.82
N THR A 105 4.81 -7.70 -11.08
CA THR A 105 6.22 -7.73 -11.50
C THR A 105 6.96 -8.91 -10.87
N ASP A 106 7.99 -9.42 -11.57
CA ASP A 106 8.85 -10.52 -11.10
C ASP A 106 9.90 -10.06 -10.06
N SER A 107 10.08 -8.75 -9.86
CA SER A 107 11.13 -8.18 -9.01
C SER A 107 10.54 -7.37 -7.84
N VAL A 108 10.16 -8.08 -6.78
CA VAL A 108 9.62 -7.48 -5.54
C VAL A 108 10.60 -7.66 -4.39
N THR A 109 10.97 -6.55 -3.76
CA THR A 109 11.70 -6.52 -2.49
C THR A 109 10.78 -5.95 -1.40
N SER A 110 10.74 -6.56 -0.24
CA SER A 110 9.94 -6.05 0.90
C SER A 110 10.83 -5.90 2.12
N ILE A 111 10.77 -4.72 2.75
CA ILE A 111 11.56 -4.39 3.94
C ILE A 111 10.67 -3.79 5.04
N ALA A 112 11.16 -3.85 6.28
CA ALA A 112 10.55 -3.13 7.40
C ALA A 112 10.80 -1.61 7.28
N THR A 113 10.00 -0.82 8.00
CA THR A 113 10.09 0.66 7.99
C THR A 113 11.42 1.22 8.50
N ASP A 114 12.08 0.49 9.39
CA ASP A 114 13.37 0.84 10.01
C ASP A 114 14.59 0.18 9.32
N ALA A 115 14.36 -0.64 8.30
CA ALA A 115 15.44 -1.27 7.55
C ALA A 115 16.08 -0.31 6.55
N PRO A 116 17.42 -0.39 6.33
CA PRO A 116 18.07 0.42 5.32
C PRO A 116 17.58 0.05 3.92
N VAL A 117 17.37 1.06 3.08
CA VAL A 117 17.05 0.86 1.67
C VAL A 117 18.35 0.67 0.91
N GLU A 118 18.44 -0.42 0.14
CA GLU A 118 19.59 -0.72 -0.71
C GLU A 118 19.16 -0.86 -2.17
N GLY A 119 20.02 -0.44 -3.10
CA GLY A 119 19.75 -0.58 -4.53
C GLY A 119 18.94 0.57 -5.13
N MET A 120 18.45 0.35 -6.36
CA MET A 120 17.66 1.31 -7.14
C MET A 120 16.36 0.66 -7.60
N TYR A 121 15.26 1.40 -7.52
CA TYR A 121 13.93 0.90 -7.80
C TYR A 121 13.17 1.77 -8.80
N ASP A 122 12.32 1.13 -9.59
CA ASP A 122 11.44 1.81 -10.53
C ASP A 122 10.14 2.24 -9.83
N VAL A 123 9.74 1.48 -8.79
CA VAL A 123 8.63 1.83 -7.91
C VAL A 123 9.03 1.62 -6.45
N ILE A 124 8.74 2.60 -5.60
CA ILE A 124 8.77 2.43 -4.15
C ILE A 124 7.33 2.57 -3.66
N TYR A 125 6.82 1.53 -3.03
CA TYR A 125 5.50 1.48 -2.40
C TYR A 125 5.69 1.52 -0.88
N ILE A 126 5.29 2.60 -0.23
CA ILE A 126 5.27 2.66 1.24
C ILE A 126 3.88 2.25 1.70
N ASP A 127 3.79 1.12 2.41
CA ASP A 127 2.53 0.50 2.82
C ASP A 127 1.95 1.14 4.09
N GLY A 128 1.77 2.43 4.03
CA GLY A 128 1.22 3.26 5.09
C GLY A 128 1.28 4.74 4.74
N ALA A 129 0.82 5.58 5.65
CA ALA A 129 0.84 7.02 5.52
C ALA A 129 2.02 7.63 6.27
N VAL A 130 2.68 8.59 5.65
CA VAL A 130 3.85 9.31 6.15
C VAL A 130 3.49 10.78 6.40
N GLU A 131 4.01 11.37 7.46
CA GLU A 131 3.97 12.82 7.66
C GLU A 131 5.15 13.52 6.99
N HIS A 132 6.26 12.79 6.88
CA HIS A 132 7.48 13.26 6.23
C HIS A 132 8.17 12.08 5.53
N LEU A 133 8.51 12.27 4.26
CA LEU A 133 9.30 11.29 3.53
C LEU A 133 10.78 11.67 3.63
N PRO A 134 11.64 10.79 4.18
CA PRO A 134 13.07 11.02 4.19
C PRO A 134 13.64 11.18 2.77
N ASN A 135 14.53 12.16 2.58
CA ASN A 135 15.11 12.46 1.26
C ASN A 135 15.95 11.30 0.70
N ASP A 136 16.52 10.48 1.56
CA ASP A 136 17.33 9.32 1.19
C ASP A 136 16.50 8.25 0.47
N ILE A 137 15.24 8.04 0.86
CA ILE A 137 14.34 7.10 0.16
C ILE A 137 14.21 7.48 -1.32
N ALA A 138 14.05 8.76 -1.61
CA ALA A 138 13.94 9.25 -2.98
C ALA A 138 15.23 9.04 -3.79
N SER A 139 16.40 8.98 -3.14
CA SER A 139 17.69 8.70 -3.80
C SER A 139 17.80 7.28 -4.35
N HIS A 140 16.94 6.37 -3.90
CA HIS A 140 16.84 5.00 -4.39
C HIS A 140 15.89 4.82 -5.58
N LEU A 141 15.36 5.91 -6.14
CA LEU A 141 14.57 5.86 -7.36
C LEU A 141 15.45 5.91 -8.61
N THR A 142 15.10 5.09 -9.59
CA THR A 142 15.61 5.27 -10.95
C THR A 142 15.15 6.62 -11.55
N PRO A 143 15.77 7.13 -12.63
CA PRO A 143 15.39 8.43 -13.21
C PRO A 143 13.91 8.56 -13.62
N ARG A 144 13.22 7.44 -13.83
CA ARG A 144 11.77 7.39 -14.11
C ARG A 144 10.97 6.79 -12.95
N GLY A 145 11.62 6.59 -11.82
CA GLY A 145 11.04 5.97 -10.65
C GLY A 145 9.95 6.85 -10.03
N ARG A 146 9.05 6.19 -9.31
CA ARG A 146 7.94 6.83 -8.59
C ARG A 146 7.74 6.20 -7.22
N ILE A 147 7.24 7.02 -6.29
CA ILE A 147 6.83 6.57 -4.95
C ILE A 147 5.32 6.69 -4.86
N VAL A 148 4.67 5.70 -4.26
CA VAL A 148 3.27 5.76 -3.85
C VAL A 148 3.15 5.48 -2.37
N THR A 149 2.30 6.25 -1.68
CA THR A 149 2.13 6.19 -0.22
C THR A 149 0.85 6.92 0.21
N GLY A 150 0.54 6.92 1.50
CA GLY A 150 -0.32 7.92 2.10
C GLY A 150 0.50 9.12 2.58
N LEU A 151 -0.06 10.31 2.50
CA LEU A 151 0.50 11.55 3.04
C LEU A 151 -0.44 12.10 4.11
N VAL A 152 0.10 12.38 5.30
CA VAL A 152 -0.66 13.02 6.37
C VAL A 152 -0.36 14.53 6.35
N GLU A 153 -1.39 15.33 6.07
CA GLU A 153 -1.31 16.79 6.08
C GLU A 153 -2.45 17.38 6.90
N ALA A 154 -2.12 18.20 7.87
CA ALA A 154 -3.10 18.83 8.76
C ALA A 154 -4.12 17.84 9.40
N GLY A 155 -3.67 16.62 9.72
CA GLY A 155 -4.51 15.57 10.31
C GLY A 155 -5.38 14.80 9.31
N VAL A 156 -5.28 15.08 8.02
CA VAL A 156 -5.97 14.37 6.96
C VAL A 156 -4.99 13.45 6.23
N THR A 157 -5.37 12.19 6.05
CA THR A 157 -4.58 11.23 5.26
C THR A 157 -5.10 11.19 3.83
N ARG A 158 -4.16 11.29 2.87
CA ARG A 158 -4.43 11.24 1.44
C ARG A 158 -3.50 10.28 0.74
N LEU A 159 -4.00 9.54 -0.25
CA LEU A 159 -3.15 8.80 -1.17
C LEU A 159 -2.34 9.78 -2.01
N ALA A 160 -1.06 9.48 -2.18
CA ALA A 160 -0.14 10.35 -2.88
C ALA A 160 0.80 9.57 -3.81
N ILE A 161 1.18 10.22 -4.88
CA ILE A 161 2.23 9.76 -5.80
C ILE A 161 3.27 10.86 -5.97
N GLY A 162 4.53 10.46 -6.08
CA GLY A 162 5.63 11.38 -6.33
C GLY A 162 6.65 10.84 -7.29
N ARG A 163 7.40 11.78 -7.89
CA ARG A 163 8.50 11.50 -8.82
C ARG A 163 9.66 12.40 -8.49
N ALA A 164 10.87 11.94 -8.80
CA ALA A 164 12.03 12.81 -8.74
C ALA A 164 11.89 13.98 -9.74
N ALA A 165 12.14 15.20 -9.31
CA ALA A 165 12.06 16.40 -10.12
C ALA A 165 13.29 17.30 -9.85
N GLY A 166 14.24 17.35 -10.79
CA GLY A 166 15.50 18.07 -10.58
C GLY A 166 16.28 17.53 -9.37
N ASN A 167 16.62 18.41 -8.44
CA ASN A 167 17.32 18.05 -7.20
C ASN A 167 16.38 17.75 -6.02
N GLY A 168 15.06 17.65 -6.26
CA GLY A 168 14.04 17.45 -5.23
C GLY A 168 13.11 16.30 -5.55
N PHE A 169 12.25 16.02 -4.60
CA PHE A 169 11.19 15.05 -4.69
C PHE A 169 9.91 15.67 -4.11
N GLY A 170 8.79 15.49 -4.78
CA GLY A 170 7.50 15.98 -4.30
C GLY A 170 6.41 14.93 -4.42
N LEU A 171 5.61 14.80 -3.36
CA LEU A 171 4.38 14.02 -3.35
C LEU A 171 3.19 14.89 -3.76
N ILE A 172 2.35 14.37 -4.62
CA ILE A 172 1.08 14.97 -5.02
C ILE A 172 -0.04 14.08 -4.50
N ALA A 173 -0.82 14.63 -3.58
CA ALA A 173 -2.01 13.96 -3.06
C ALA A 173 -3.12 13.94 -4.12
N PHE A 174 -3.86 12.84 -4.22
CA PHE A 174 -4.90 12.69 -5.24
C PHE A 174 -6.25 12.18 -4.70
N MET A 175 -6.30 11.65 -3.47
CA MET A 175 -7.53 11.10 -2.91
C MET A 175 -7.45 11.01 -1.39
N ASP A 176 -8.50 11.43 -0.68
CA ASP A 176 -8.61 11.19 0.77
C ASP A 176 -8.87 9.71 1.03
N ALA A 177 -8.17 9.12 2.00
CA ALA A 177 -8.34 7.73 2.38
C ALA A 177 -7.85 7.45 3.80
N GLU A 178 -8.47 6.49 4.48
CA GLU A 178 -7.95 5.95 5.72
C GLU A 178 -6.75 5.05 5.43
N MET A 179 -5.63 5.27 6.12
CA MET A 179 -4.44 4.41 6.06
C MET A 179 -3.80 4.25 7.43
N VAL A 180 -3.03 3.17 7.59
CA VAL A 180 -2.10 3.02 8.71
C VAL A 180 -1.09 4.17 8.66
N VAL A 181 -1.00 4.96 9.74
CA VAL A 181 0.05 5.99 9.87
C VAL A 181 1.30 5.31 10.40
N LEU A 182 2.43 5.54 9.73
CA LEU A 182 3.73 4.95 10.09
C LEU A 182 4.46 5.90 11.06
N PRO A 183 4.62 5.52 12.33
CA PRO A 183 5.23 6.41 13.33
C PRO A 183 6.70 6.70 13.04
N GLU A 184 7.40 5.82 12.31
CA GLU A 184 8.79 5.99 11.89
C GLU A 184 8.98 7.17 10.93
N TYR A 185 7.89 7.59 10.25
CA TYR A 185 7.88 8.72 9.33
C TYR A 185 7.07 9.92 9.86
N ALA A 186 6.90 9.99 11.19
CA ALA A 186 6.32 11.17 11.83
C ALA A 186 7.26 12.38 11.73
N ARG A 187 6.70 13.58 11.60
CA ARG A 187 7.50 14.81 11.65
C ARG A 187 8.08 14.98 13.04
N PRO A 188 9.36 15.37 13.14
CA PRO A 188 9.90 15.80 14.41
C PRO A 188 9.01 16.89 15.01
N PRO A 189 8.74 16.87 16.35
CA PRO A 189 7.95 17.91 16.96
C PRO A 189 8.58 19.29 16.69
N ALA A 190 7.79 20.22 16.16
CA ALA A 190 8.23 21.60 15.98
C ALA A 190 8.49 22.21 17.36
N PHE A 191 9.71 22.66 17.62
CA PHE A 191 9.98 23.46 18.80
C PHE A 191 9.24 24.79 18.65
N VAL A 192 8.20 25.00 19.45
CA VAL A 192 7.56 26.31 19.60
C VAL A 192 8.38 27.07 20.64
N PHE A 193 9.09 28.11 20.19
CA PHE A 193 9.78 29.07 21.07
C PHE A 193 8.79 30.12 21.56
#